data_ac6bd6d051bb3badb46a8732b47c3acd
#
_entry.id   ac6bd6d051bb3badb46a8732b47c3acd
#
_cell.length_a   1.000
_cell.length_b   1.000
_cell.length_c   1.000
_cell.angle_alpha   90.00
_cell.angle_beta   90.00
_cell.angle_gamma   90.00
#
_symmetry.space_group_name_H-M   'P 1'
#
loop_
_entity.id
_entity.type
_entity.pdbx_description
1 polymer ?
#
loop_
_entity_poly.entity_id
_entity_poly.type
_entity_poly.pdbx_seq_one_letter_code
_entity_poly.pdbx_strand_id
1 'polypeptide(L)'
;MTIERTLSIIKPDATSKNIIGKIIDRFEDNGLKVVAGKLIHMDQAKAAGFYAEHEGKPFFPNLVEYMTSAPVFVQVLEGDNAVLKNRELMGATNPSEADPGTIRADFAETIDANAVHGSDSTNSAKREISYFFDDSEIF
;
A
#
# COMPACT_ATOMS: atom_id res chain seq x y z
N MET A 1 -8.14 5.43 22.66
CA MET A 1 -8.16 5.65 21.20
C MET A 1 -6.81 6.23 20.78
N THR A 2 -6.14 5.60 19.82
CA THR A 2 -4.84 6.06 19.33
C THR A 2 -4.96 6.39 17.85
N ILE A 3 -4.90 7.67 17.52
CA ILE A 3 -4.93 8.10 16.12
C ILE A 3 -3.54 7.92 15.52
N GLU A 4 -3.50 7.15 14.45
CA GLU A 4 -2.26 6.82 13.73
C GLU A 4 -2.40 7.14 12.26
N ARG A 5 -1.26 7.24 11.58
CA ARG A 5 -1.17 7.30 10.13
C ARG A 5 -0.39 6.11 9.61
N THR A 6 -0.79 5.60 8.44
CA THR A 6 -0.08 4.52 7.78
C THR A 6 0.04 4.83 6.30
N LEU A 7 1.07 4.30 5.65
CA LEU A 7 1.20 4.42 4.20
C LEU A 7 0.51 3.22 3.54
N SER A 8 -0.27 3.52 2.52
CA SER A 8 -0.89 2.50 1.66
C SER A 8 -0.47 2.76 0.22
N ILE A 9 -0.18 1.69 -0.51
CA ILE A 9 0.06 1.76 -1.95
C ILE A 9 -0.92 0.82 -2.63
N ILE A 10 -1.64 1.33 -3.61
CA ILE A 10 -2.42 0.51 -4.53
C ILE A 10 -1.49 0.17 -5.68
N LYS A 11 -1.16 -1.10 -5.82
CA LYS A 11 -0.09 -1.60 -6.68
C LYS A 11 -0.49 -1.66 -8.16
N PRO A 12 0.48 -1.83 -9.08
CA PRO A 12 0.21 -1.81 -10.51
C PRO A 12 -0.87 -2.79 -10.99
N ASP A 13 -0.98 -3.96 -10.39
CA ASP A 13 -2.01 -4.92 -10.77
C ASP A 13 -3.43 -4.36 -10.52
N ALA A 14 -3.62 -3.65 -9.40
CA ALA A 14 -4.92 -3.07 -9.07
C ALA A 14 -5.20 -1.78 -9.83
N THR A 15 -4.20 -0.90 -10.00
CA THR A 15 -4.41 0.32 -10.79
C THR A 15 -4.74 -0.01 -12.24
N SER A 16 -4.11 -1.05 -12.79
CA SER A 16 -4.36 -1.50 -14.15
C SER A 16 -5.75 -2.09 -14.34
N LYS A 17 -6.37 -2.61 -13.28
CA LYS A 17 -7.74 -3.12 -13.31
C LYS A 17 -8.80 -2.05 -13.16
N ASN A 18 -8.39 -0.79 -12.96
CA ASN A 18 -9.31 0.34 -12.77
C ASN A 18 -10.19 0.17 -11.51
N ILE A 19 -9.60 -0.26 -10.41
CA ILE A 19 -10.30 -0.51 -9.15
C ILE A 19 -9.79 0.33 -7.98
N ILE A 20 -9.07 1.43 -8.24
CA ILE A 20 -8.57 2.32 -7.19
C ILE A 20 -9.70 2.75 -6.26
N GLY A 21 -10.81 3.20 -6.82
CA GLY A 21 -11.96 3.66 -6.03
C GLY A 21 -12.59 2.58 -5.17
N LYS A 22 -12.65 1.35 -5.66
CA LYS A 22 -13.20 0.23 -4.90
C LYS A 22 -12.34 -0.11 -3.69
N ILE A 23 -11.03 0.03 -3.80
CA ILE A 23 -10.11 -0.23 -2.70
C ILE A 23 -10.18 0.90 -1.68
N ILE A 24 -10.19 2.17 -2.12
CA ILE A 24 -10.35 3.32 -1.22
C ILE A 24 -11.66 3.23 -0.45
N ASP A 25 -12.73 2.81 -1.11
CA ASP A 25 -14.04 2.63 -0.47
C ASP A 25 -13.96 1.69 0.74
N ARG A 26 -13.17 0.62 0.64
CA ARG A 26 -12.97 -0.31 1.77
C ARG A 26 -12.33 0.37 2.97
N PHE A 27 -11.39 1.28 2.73
CA PHE A 27 -10.76 2.03 3.81
C PHE A 27 -11.72 3.01 4.46
N GLU A 28 -12.39 3.81 3.64
CA GLU A 28 -13.33 4.83 4.15
C GLU A 28 -14.52 4.20 4.87
N ASP A 29 -15.03 3.11 4.36
CA ASP A 29 -16.16 2.37 4.94
C ASP A 29 -15.83 1.78 6.32
N ASN A 30 -14.54 1.62 6.61
CA ASN A 30 -14.06 1.04 7.86
C ASN A 30 -13.37 2.06 8.77
N GLY A 31 -13.61 3.35 8.55
CA GLY A 31 -13.17 4.40 9.45
C GLY A 31 -11.74 4.89 9.25
N LEU A 32 -11.11 4.56 8.12
CA LEU A 32 -9.82 5.12 7.75
C LEU A 32 -10.04 6.28 6.79
N LYS A 33 -9.41 7.43 7.10
CA LYS A 33 -9.54 8.64 6.29
C LYS A 33 -8.32 8.82 5.40
N VAL A 34 -8.54 9.10 4.13
CA VAL A 34 -7.45 9.48 3.21
C VAL A 34 -7.09 10.93 3.50
N VAL A 35 -5.86 11.16 3.97
CA VAL A 35 -5.36 12.51 4.30
C VAL A 35 -4.28 12.99 3.33
N ALA A 36 -3.82 12.14 2.44
CA ALA A 36 -2.92 12.48 1.33
C ALA A 36 -3.04 11.39 0.27
N GLY A 37 -2.89 11.75 -0.99
CA GLY A 37 -2.93 10.75 -2.06
C GLY A 37 -2.43 11.32 -3.37
N LYS A 38 -1.74 10.50 -4.16
CA LYS A 38 -1.31 10.87 -5.50
C LYS A 38 -1.02 9.64 -6.34
N LEU A 39 -1.31 9.75 -7.62
CA LEU A 39 -0.98 8.74 -8.61
C LEU A 39 0.41 9.05 -9.15
N ILE A 40 1.33 8.11 -9.06
CA ILE A 40 2.70 8.28 -9.54
C ILE A 40 3.14 7.06 -10.34
N HIS A 41 4.06 7.28 -11.28
CA HIS A 41 4.74 6.18 -11.95
C HIS A 41 6.19 6.19 -11.44
N MET A 42 6.52 5.24 -10.56
CA MET A 42 7.87 5.19 -9.99
C MET A 42 8.89 4.79 -11.06
N ASP A 43 10.05 5.45 -11.02
CA ASP A 43 11.19 4.96 -11.76
C ASP A 43 11.93 3.90 -10.93
N GLN A 44 12.93 3.27 -11.56
CA GLN A 44 13.66 2.18 -10.92
C GLN A 44 14.35 2.62 -9.62
N ALA A 45 14.94 3.82 -9.61
CA ALA A 45 15.61 4.34 -8.42
C ALA A 45 14.64 4.57 -7.27
N LYS A 46 13.45 5.11 -7.57
CA LYS A 46 12.42 5.37 -6.57
C LYS A 46 11.92 4.06 -5.94
N ALA A 47 11.61 3.07 -6.77
CA ALA A 47 11.15 1.77 -6.28
C ALA A 47 12.24 1.04 -5.51
N ALA A 48 13.47 1.03 -6.01
CA ALA A 48 14.59 0.40 -5.33
C ALA A 48 14.87 1.04 -3.97
N GLY A 49 14.77 2.36 -3.88
CA GLY A 49 14.95 3.08 -2.62
C GLY A 49 13.87 2.76 -1.58
N PHE A 50 12.63 2.62 -2.04
CA PHE A 50 11.53 2.26 -1.13
C PHE A 50 11.71 0.86 -0.54
N TYR A 51 12.18 -0.08 -1.34
CA TYR A 51 12.42 -1.47 -0.91
C TYR A 51 13.89 -1.76 -0.59
N ALA A 52 14.67 -0.74 -0.21
CA ALA A 52 16.11 -0.87 0.02
C ALA A 52 16.49 -1.94 1.04
N GLU A 53 15.65 -2.18 2.05
CA GLU A 53 15.87 -3.22 3.06
C GLU A 53 15.84 -4.63 2.47
N HIS A 54 15.29 -4.80 1.27
CA HIS A 54 15.23 -6.08 0.56
C HIS A 54 16.33 -6.24 -0.48
N GLU A 55 17.21 -5.23 -0.64
CA GLU A 55 18.32 -5.29 -1.59
C GLU A 55 19.19 -6.51 -1.29
N GLY A 56 19.57 -7.23 -2.35
CA GLY A 56 20.34 -8.46 -2.22
C GLY A 56 19.51 -9.73 -2.07
N LYS A 57 18.20 -9.62 -1.83
CA LYS A 57 17.31 -10.79 -1.77
C LYS A 57 16.92 -11.23 -3.19
N PRO A 58 16.70 -12.54 -3.41
CA PRO A 58 16.40 -13.06 -4.76
C PRO A 58 15.18 -12.42 -5.43
N PHE A 59 14.17 -12.03 -4.66
CA PHE A 59 12.95 -11.44 -5.20
C PHE A 59 13.07 -9.94 -5.50
N PHE A 60 14.14 -9.27 -5.06
CA PHE A 60 14.26 -7.81 -5.16
C PHE A 60 14.18 -7.28 -6.59
N PRO A 61 14.91 -7.83 -7.58
CA PRO A 61 14.83 -7.33 -8.96
C PRO A 61 13.41 -7.43 -9.54
N ASN A 62 12.72 -8.52 -9.29
CA ASN A 62 11.35 -8.73 -9.79
C ASN A 62 10.36 -7.78 -9.11
N LEU A 63 10.56 -7.51 -7.82
CA LEU A 63 9.73 -6.56 -7.08
C LEU A 63 9.87 -5.15 -7.64
N VAL A 64 11.09 -4.69 -7.90
CA VAL A 64 11.36 -3.37 -8.50
C VAL A 64 10.75 -3.28 -9.89
N GLU A 65 10.95 -4.30 -10.72
CA GLU A 65 10.38 -4.34 -12.07
C GLU A 65 8.85 -4.27 -12.03
N TYR A 66 8.23 -5.05 -11.15
CA TYR A 66 6.77 -5.05 -10.98
C TYR A 66 6.25 -3.69 -10.55
N MET A 67 6.86 -3.07 -9.53
CA MET A 67 6.40 -1.79 -8.98
C MET A 67 6.60 -0.60 -9.93
N THR A 68 7.44 -0.77 -10.96
CA THR A 68 7.64 0.25 -11.99
C THR A 68 6.89 -0.03 -13.29
N SER A 69 6.17 -1.14 -13.36
CA SER A 69 5.49 -1.60 -14.59
C SER A 69 4.28 -0.75 -14.98
N ALA A 70 3.67 -0.06 -14.03
CA ALA A 70 2.51 0.80 -14.26
C ALA A 70 2.41 1.80 -13.09
N PRO A 71 1.58 2.84 -13.20
CA PRO A 71 1.37 3.77 -12.08
C PRO A 71 0.85 3.07 -10.83
N VAL A 72 1.19 3.64 -9.69
CA VAL A 72 0.70 3.22 -8.38
C VAL A 72 0.00 4.41 -7.72
N PHE A 73 -0.96 4.13 -6.85
CA PHE A 73 -1.60 5.18 -6.06
C PHE A 73 -1.05 5.09 -4.64
N VAL A 74 -0.27 6.10 -4.23
CA VAL A 74 0.25 6.18 -2.87
C VAL A 74 -0.64 7.09 -2.04
N GLN A 75 -0.92 6.70 -0.80
CA GLN A 75 -1.82 7.44 0.07
C GLN A 75 -1.45 7.27 1.53
N VAL A 76 -1.85 8.26 2.32
CA VAL A 76 -1.74 8.22 3.78
C VAL A 76 -3.15 8.03 4.33
N LEU A 77 -3.32 6.99 5.13
CA LEU A 77 -4.58 6.70 5.81
C LEU A 77 -4.43 7.04 7.28
N GLU A 78 -5.45 7.69 7.84
CA GLU A 78 -5.47 8.12 9.24
C GLU A 78 -6.69 7.56 9.95
N GLY A 79 -6.51 7.07 11.16
CA GLY A 79 -7.59 6.57 11.96
C GLY A 79 -7.09 5.93 13.25
N ASP A 80 -8.02 5.38 14.03
CA ASP A 80 -7.71 4.68 15.26
C ASP A 80 -6.98 3.36 14.92
N ASN A 81 -5.77 3.18 15.45
CA ASN A 81 -4.93 2.01 15.18
C ASN A 81 -4.76 1.75 13.68
N ALA A 82 -4.49 2.81 12.90
CA ALA A 82 -4.52 2.73 11.43
C ALA A 82 -3.61 1.67 10.84
N VAL A 83 -2.41 1.45 11.42
CA VAL A 83 -1.48 0.43 10.92
C VAL A 83 -2.11 -0.96 10.98
N LEU A 84 -2.60 -1.36 12.15
CA LEU A 84 -3.22 -2.68 12.33
C LEU A 84 -4.51 -2.80 11.52
N LYS A 85 -5.36 -1.78 11.57
CA LYS A 85 -6.63 -1.77 10.87
C LYS A 85 -6.45 -1.93 9.36
N ASN A 86 -5.50 -1.21 8.78
CA ASN A 86 -5.18 -1.35 7.37
C ASN A 86 -4.75 -2.78 7.04
N ARG A 87 -3.89 -3.38 7.86
CA ARG A 87 -3.42 -4.74 7.61
C ARG A 87 -4.57 -5.76 7.69
N GLU A 88 -5.48 -5.57 8.62
CA GLU A 88 -6.68 -6.42 8.71
C GLU A 88 -7.57 -6.29 7.47
N LEU A 89 -7.75 -5.07 6.96
CA LEU A 89 -8.54 -4.83 5.75
C LEU A 89 -7.86 -5.38 4.50
N MET A 90 -6.54 -5.33 4.43
CA MET A 90 -5.79 -5.89 3.31
C MET A 90 -5.88 -7.42 3.25
N GLY A 91 -5.83 -8.07 4.40
CA GLY A 91 -5.80 -9.52 4.49
C GLY A 91 -4.40 -10.12 4.38
N ALA A 92 -4.32 -11.44 4.39
CA ALA A 92 -3.06 -12.16 4.31
C ALA A 92 -2.30 -11.83 3.02
N THR A 93 -0.96 -11.82 3.12
CA THR A 93 -0.08 -11.50 1.98
C THR A 93 -0.35 -12.41 0.78
N ASN A 94 -0.60 -13.68 1.03
CA ASN A 94 -1.01 -14.61 -0.02
C ASN A 94 -2.54 -14.55 -0.15
N PRO A 95 -3.07 -14.11 -1.31
CA PRO A 95 -4.52 -13.99 -1.50
C PRO A 95 -5.29 -15.29 -1.27
N SER A 96 -4.69 -16.43 -1.54
CA SER A 96 -5.35 -17.74 -1.34
C SER A 96 -5.57 -18.04 0.14
N GLU A 97 -4.84 -17.39 1.03
CA GLU A 97 -4.96 -17.53 2.48
C GLU A 97 -5.72 -16.37 3.12
N ALA A 98 -6.09 -15.35 2.35
CA ALA A 98 -6.79 -14.18 2.86
C ALA A 98 -8.27 -14.49 3.12
N ASP A 99 -8.80 -13.98 4.24
CA ASP A 99 -10.19 -14.19 4.59
C ASP A 99 -11.12 -13.48 3.60
N PRO A 100 -12.30 -14.06 3.32
CA PRO A 100 -13.30 -13.41 2.47
C PRO A 100 -13.64 -12.00 2.97
N GLY A 101 -13.81 -11.07 2.05
CA GLY A 101 -14.09 -9.67 2.36
C GLY A 101 -12.87 -8.80 2.55
N THR A 102 -11.67 -9.37 2.62
CA THR A 102 -10.43 -8.60 2.60
C THR A 102 -10.10 -8.14 1.19
N ILE A 103 -9.31 -7.08 1.08
CA ILE A 103 -8.93 -6.52 -0.22
C ILE A 103 -8.20 -7.57 -1.06
N ARG A 104 -7.25 -8.28 -0.48
CA ARG A 104 -6.48 -9.29 -1.22
C ARG A 104 -7.31 -10.48 -1.63
N ALA A 105 -8.24 -10.93 -0.79
CA ALA A 105 -9.14 -12.03 -1.16
C ALA A 105 -10.01 -11.66 -2.35
N ASP A 106 -10.49 -10.42 -2.40
CA ASP A 106 -11.45 -9.98 -3.42
C ASP A 106 -10.79 -9.48 -4.70
N PHE A 107 -9.59 -8.88 -4.62
CA PHE A 107 -8.99 -8.16 -5.75
C PHE A 107 -7.62 -8.64 -6.18
N ALA A 108 -6.87 -9.35 -5.34
CA ALA A 108 -5.54 -9.80 -5.67
C ALA A 108 -5.56 -11.16 -6.38
N GLU A 109 -4.58 -11.40 -7.24
CA GLU A 109 -4.51 -12.65 -8.00
C GLU A 109 -3.47 -13.61 -7.45
N THR A 110 -2.28 -13.08 -7.10
CA THR A 110 -1.15 -13.89 -6.64
C THR A 110 -0.45 -13.20 -5.48
N ILE A 111 0.47 -13.91 -4.83
CA ILE A 111 1.27 -13.34 -3.75
C ILE A 111 2.16 -12.20 -4.26
N ASP A 112 2.61 -12.25 -5.51
CA ASP A 112 3.45 -11.20 -6.10
C ASP A 112 2.62 -10.02 -6.60
N ALA A 113 1.42 -10.29 -7.14
CA ALA A 113 0.47 -9.26 -7.60
C ALA A 113 -0.70 -9.21 -6.62
N ASN A 114 -0.45 -8.71 -5.41
CA ASN A 114 -1.40 -8.80 -4.31
C ASN A 114 -2.11 -7.48 -3.97
N ALA A 115 -2.27 -6.63 -4.95
CA ALA A 115 -3.12 -5.44 -4.99
C ALA A 115 -2.65 -4.25 -4.14
N VAL A 116 -2.24 -4.46 -2.90
CA VAL A 116 -1.97 -3.37 -1.96
C VAL A 116 -0.74 -3.62 -1.09
N HIS A 117 -0.13 -2.52 -0.66
CA HIS A 117 0.91 -2.50 0.37
C HIS A 117 0.41 -1.64 1.53
N GLY A 118 0.76 -2.03 2.74
CA GLY A 118 0.55 -1.22 3.95
C GLY A 118 1.76 -1.32 4.86
N SER A 119 2.06 -0.23 5.57
CA SER A 119 3.14 -0.24 6.54
C SER A 119 2.90 -1.30 7.61
N ASP A 120 3.95 -1.95 8.08
CA ASP A 120 3.85 -3.04 9.05
C ASP A 120 4.01 -2.59 10.50
N SER A 121 4.41 -1.34 10.73
CA SER A 121 4.58 -0.76 12.07
C SER A 121 4.49 0.75 12.00
N THR A 122 4.38 1.40 13.16
CA THR A 122 4.38 2.87 13.21
C THR A 122 5.72 3.45 12.77
N ASN A 123 6.83 2.77 13.05
CA ASN A 123 8.16 3.20 12.60
C ASN A 123 8.29 3.10 11.07
N SER A 124 7.85 1.99 10.49
CA SER A 124 7.82 1.84 9.03
C SER A 124 6.91 2.87 8.40
N ALA A 125 5.75 3.15 9.00
CA ALA A 125 4.81 4.14 8.49
C ALA A 125 5.44 5.53 8.40
N LYS A 126 6.15 5.97 9.44
CA LYS A 126 6.83 7.28 9.42
C LYS A 126 7.83 7.39 8.29
N ARG A 127 8.67 6.37 8.13
CA ARG A 127 9.69 6.33 7.08
C ARG A 127 9.05 6.33 5.69
N GLU A 128 8.05 5.50 5.50
CA GLU A 128 7.39 5.34 4.21
C GLU A 128 6.59 6.57 3.80
N ILE A 129 5.88 7.18 4.74
CA ILE A 129 5.14 8.41 4.49
C ILE A 129 6.10 9.53 4.06
N SER A 130 7.20 9.72 4.79
CA SER A 130 8.19 10.75 4.46
C SER A 130 8.87 10.49 3.11
N TYR A 131 8.92 9.24 2.68
CA TYR A 131 9.52 8.89 1.39
C TYR A 131 8.69 9.43 0.20
N PHE A 132 7.37 9.49 0.35
CA PHE A 132 6.48 9.89 -0.74
C PHE A 132 5.84 11.27 -0.56
N PHE A 133 5.74 11.78 0.67
CA PHE A 133 4.98 13.00 0.95
C PHE A 133 5.77 13.98 1.80
N ASP A 134 5.65 15.28 1.45
CA ASP A 134 6.04 16.37 2.35
C ASP A 134 4.88 16.64 3.31
N ASP A 135 5.18 17.22 4.48
CA ASP A 135 4.15 17.57 5.45
C ASP A 135 3.06 18.48 4.85
N SER A 136 3.44 19.33 3.89
CA SER A 136 2.51 20.22 3.21
C SER A 136 1.48 19.50 2.34
N GLU A 137 1.73 18.22 2.02
CA GLU A 137 0.84 17.40 1.19
C GLU A 137 -0.13 16.57 2.01
N ILE A 138 -0.01 16.60 3.34
CA ILE A 138 -0.85 15.81 4.24
C ILE A 138 -1.82 16.72 4.95
N PHE A 139 -3.08 16.45 4.83
CA PHE A 139 -4.16 17.28 5.34
C PHE A 139 -4.90 16.60 6.48
#